data_f51a1f8c646e335429a1014000ca1b94
#
_entry.id   f51a1f8c646e335429a1014000ca1b94
#
_cell.length_a   1.000
_cell.length_b   1.000
_cell.length_c   1.000
_cell.angle_alpha   90.00
_cell.angle_beta   90.00
_cell.angle_gamma   90.00
#
_symmetry.space_group_name_H-M   'P 1'
#
loop_
_entity.id
_entity.type
_entity.pdbx_description
1 polymer ?
#
loop_
_entity_poly.entity_id
_entity_poly.type
_entity_poly.pdbx_seq_one_letter_code
_entity_poly.pdbx_strand_id
1 'polypeptide(L)'
;KLTKHKNGLSSKKKIIGQLIITVITFVFIWKYGLINPRIDFSIVNPILKNSYFYITPVLFFVFMAVVIIGSSNAVNLTDGLDGLVTGPIIIVCFTLAIITYLTGHIEYAKYLNLNYVVDSGEMVVFLVAIIGASIGFLWYNFYPAQVFMGDTGSLTLGGLLAIVVIFIKQELLLPVTGFIFIVEALS
;
A
#
# COMPACT_ATOMS: atom_id res chain seq x y z
N LYS A 1 12.68 -12.51 -26.79
CA LYS A 1 12.51 -11.45 -27.86
C LYS A 1 11.16 -10.73 -27.67
N LEU A 2 10.88 -10.09 -26.54
CA LEU A 2 9.54 -9.52 -26.32
C LEU A 2 9.48 -7.99 -26.19
N THR A 3 10.56 -7.23 -26.25
CA THR A 3 10.43 -5.78 -26.41
C THR A 3 11.65 -5.18 -27.10
N LYS A 4 11.43 -4.65 -28.29
CA LYS A 4 12.36 -3.77 -29.03
C LYS A 4 12.38 -2.32 -28.49
N HIS A 5 11.70 -2.03 -27.38
CA HIS A 5 11.67 -0.70 -26.79
C HIS A 5 12.59 -0.65 -25.57
N LYS A 6 13.73 0.04 -25.73
CA LYS A 6 14.68 0.37 -24.66
C LYS A 6 14.09 1.35 -23.61
N ASN A 7 12.93 1.89 -23.86
CA ASN A 7 12.21 2.79 -22.95
C ASN A 7 11.08 2.00 -22.32
N GLY A 8 11.07 1.86 -20.99
CA GLY A 8 10.03 1.17 -20.21
C GLY A 8 8.60 1.61 -20.57
N LEU A 9 7.62 1.29 -19.74
CA LEU A 9 6.22 1.68 -19.97
C LEU A 9 6.11 3.22 -19.99
N SER A 10 5.37 3.77 -20.95
CA SER A 10 5.08 5.20 -20.98
C SER A 10 4.22 5.58 -19.76
N SER A 11 4.35 6.82 -19.26
CA SER A 11 3.59 7.31 -18.08
C SER A 11 2.08 7.10 -18.20
N LYS A 12 1.52 7.26 -19.40
CA LYS A 12 0.10 6.99 -19.67
C LYS A 12 -0.28 5.53 -19.41
N LYS A 13 0.56 4.57 -19.82
CA LYS A 13 0.31 3.14 -19.61
C LYS A 13 0.43 2.77 -18.12
N LYS A 14 1.35 3.38 -17.39
CA LYS A 14 1.48 3.21 -15.94
C LYS A 14 0.19 3.65 -15.22
N ILE A 15 -0.30 4.85 -15.50
CA ILE A 15 -1.55 5.39 -14.91
C ILE A 15 -2.75 4.51 -15.27
N ILE A 16 -2.88 4.07 -16.51
CA ILE A 16 -3.97 3.17 -16.93
C ILE A 16 -3.93 1.86 -16.13
N GLY A 17 -2.76 1.25 -15.96
CA GLY A 17 -2.60 0.04 -15.15
C GLY A 17 -3.01 0.26 -13.69
N GLN A 18 -2.58 1.37 -13.08
CA GLN A 18 -2.95 1.74 -11.72
C GLN A 18 -4.46 1.97 -11.56
N LEU A 19 -5.11 2.63 -12.54
CA LEU A 19 -6.56 2.81 -12.57
C LEU A 19 -7.31 1.48 -12.70
N ILE A 20 -6.84 0.56 -13.52
CA ILE A 20 -7.44 -0.78 -13.64
C ILE A 20 -7.39 -1.50 -12.29
N ILE A 21 -6.27 -1.47 -11.59
CA ILE A 21 -6.13 -2.06 -10.25
C ILE A 21 -7.07 -1.38 -9.26
N THR A 22 -7.20 -0.05 -9.31
CA THR A 22 -8.15 0.69 -8.46
C THR A 22 -9.58 0.24 -8.71
N VAL A 23 -9.98 0.08 -9.97
CA VAL A 23 -11.33 -0.40 -10.33
C VAL A 23 -11.56 -1.82 -9.79
N ILE A 24 -10.59 -2.72 -9.97
CA ILE A 24 -10.68 -4.09 -9.46
C ILE A 24 -10.86 -4.10 -7.94
N THR A 25 -10.02 -3.34 -7.22
CA THR A 25 -10.08 -3.22 -5.75
C THR A 25 -11.42 -2.64 -5.30
N PHE A 26 -11.91 -1.60 -5.98
CA PHE A 26 -13.20 -0.98 -5.66
C PHE A 26 -14.36 -1.95 -5.89
N VAL A 27 -14.40 -2.66 -7.03
CA VAL A 27 -15.44 -3.65 -7.34
C VAL A 27 -15.42 -4.79 -6.32
N PHE A 28 -14.22 -5.20 -5.88
CA PHE A 28 -14.08 -6.21 -4.83
C PHE A 28 -14.71 -5.75 -3.51
N ILE A 29 -14.37 -4.54 -3.05
CA ILE A 29 -14.95 -3.95 -1.82
C ILE A 29 -16.47 -3.79 -1.96
N TRP A 30 -16.95 -3.31 -3.12
CA TRP A 30 -18.39 -3.14 -3.37
C TRP A 30 -19.15 -4.46 -3.27
N LYS A 31 -18.57 -5.55 -3.82
CA LYS A 31 -19.25 -6.84 -3.90
C LYS A 31 -19.19 -7.64 -2.61
N TYR A 32 -18.05 -7.63 -1.92
CA TYR A 32 -17.80 -8.49 -0.77
C TYR A 32 -17.83 -7.73 0.56
N GLY A 33 -17.64 -6.41 0.55
CA GLY A 33 -17.46 -5.59 1.74
C GLY A 33 -16.11 -5.86 2.43
N LEU A 34 -15.81 -5.06 3.46
CA LEU A 34 -14.64 -5.27 4.33
C LEU A 34 -15.09 -5.48 5.78
N ILE A 35 -15.97 -4.61 6.27
CA ILE A 35 -16.49 -4.64 7.66
C ILE A 35 -18.01 -4.59 7.64
N ASN A 36 -18.57 -3.52 7.12
CA ASN A 36 -20.00 -3.31 6.87
C ASN A 36 -20.19 -2.13 5.91
N PRO A 37 -21.36 -2.03 5.22
CA PRO A 37 -21.58 -1.02 4.17
C PRO A 37 -21.40 0.44 4.62
N ARG A 38 -21.56 0.73 5.90
CA ARG A 38 -21.32 2.10 6.42
C ARG A 38 -19.86 2.43 6.60
N ILE A 39 -19.04 1.46 7.00
CA ILE A 39 -17.60 1.65 7.24
C ILE A 39 -16.81 1.47 5.94
N ASP A 40 -17.25 0.59 5.05
CA ASP A 40 -16.55 0.24 3.81
C ASP A 40 -16.28 1.48 2.92
N PHE A 41 -17.23 2.41 2.88
CA PHE A 41 -17.10 3.67 2.14
C PHE A 41 -16.83 4.89 3.04
N SER A 42 -16.17 4.69 4.18
CA SER A 42 -15.73 5.76 5.06
C SER A 42 -14.20 5.82 5.14
N ILE A 43 -13.68 6.99 5.43
CA ILE A 43 -12.28 7.18 5.83
C ILE A 43 -12.24 7.17 7.35
N VAL A 44 -11.39 6.31 7.90
CA VAL A 44 -11.25 6.17 9.34
C VAL A 44 -10.15 7.09 9.85
N ASN A 45 -10.43 7.84 10.92
CA ASN A 45 -9.41 8.61 11.60
C ASN A 45 -8.60 7.68 12.53
N PRO A 46 -7.29 7.52 12.34
CA PRO A 46 -6.47 6.61 13.16
C PRO A 46 -6.23 7.13 14.58
N ILE A 47 -6.47 8.42 14.86
CA ILE A 47 -6.16 9.07 16.15
C ILE A 47 -7.41 9.22 16.99
N LEU A 48 -8.54 9.59 16.38
CA LEU A 48 -9.78 9.87 17.09
C LEU A 48 -10.68 8.62 17.12
N LYS A 49 -11.06 8.24 18.33
CA LYS A 49 -11.95 7.11 18.60
C LYS A 49 -13.28 7.25 17.86
N ASN A 50 -13.69 6.20 17.15
CA ASN A 50 -14.99 6.11 16.47
C ASN A 50 -15.28 7.29 15.52
N SER A 51 -14.23 7.90 14.98
CA SER A 51 -14.37 9.00 14.02
C SER A 51 -14.29 8.47 12.59
N TYR A 52 -15.45 8.44 11.94
CA TYR A 52 -15.59 8.00 10.54
C TYR A 52 -16.06 9.16 9.69
N PHE A 53 -15.35 9.45 8.62
CA PHE A 53 -15.80 10.40 7.60
C PHE A 53 -16.53 9.62 6.50
N TYR A 54 -17.86 9.63 6.58
CA TYR A 54 -18.68 8.99 5.54
C TYR A 54 -18.61 9.80 4.25
N ILE A 55 -18.27 9.13 3.18
CA ILE A 55 -18.22 9.71 1.86
C ILE A 55 -19.03 8.88 0.88
N THR A 56 -19.45 9.47 -0.22
CA THR A 56 -20.18 8.74 -1.24
C THR A 56 -19.24 7.68 -1.87
N PRO A 57 -19.76 6.54 -2.37
CA PRO A 57 -18.94 5.53 -3.04
C PRO A 57 -18.09 6.10 -4.18
N VAL A 58 -18.61 7.10 -4.90
CA VAL A 58 -17.86 7.79 -5.97
C VAL A 58 -16.65 8.55 -5.42
N LEU A 59 -16.84 9.31 -4.33
CA LEU A 59 -15.74 10.02 -3.67
C LEU A 59 -14.74 9.05 -3.05
N PHE A 60 -15.20 7.92 -2.50
CA PHE A 60 -14.32 6.88 -2.00
C PHE A 60 -13.47 6.26 -3.12
N PHE A 61 -14.06 6.01 -4.29
CA PHE A 61 -13.30 5.57 -5.47
C PHE A 61 -12.21 6.56 -5.86
N VAL A 62 -12.52 7.86 -5.90
CA VAL A 62 -11.53 8.91 -6.20
C VAL A 62 -10.43 8.94 -5.15
N PHE A 63 -10.80 8.84 -3.87
CA PHE A 63 -9.84 8.76 -2.77
C PHE A 63 -8.92 7.53 -2.89
N MET A 64 -9.47 6.35 -3.15
CA MET A 64 -8.68 5.13 -3.41
C MET A 64 -7.72 5.31 -4.58
N ALA A 65 -8.19 5.94 -5.67
CA ALA A 65 -7.34 6.20 -6.83
C ALA A 65 -6.14 7.10 -6.45
N VAL A 66 -6.38 8.14 -5.67
CA VAL A 66 -5.31 9.02 -5.16
C VAL A 66 -4.32 8.23 -4.28
N VAL A 67 -4.81 7.40 -3.36
CA VAL A 67 -3.97 6.60 -2.47
C VAL A 67 -3.13 5.58 -3.26
N ILE A 68 -3.75 4.82 -4.18
CA ILE A 68 -3.05 3.78 -4.96
C ILE A 68 -2.07 4.40 -5.94
N ILE A 69 -2.48 5.40 -6.71
CA ILE A 69 -1.62 6.06 -7.70
C ILE A 69 -0.50 6.83 -6.98
N GLY A 70 -0.83 7.55 -5.92
CA GLY A 70 0.12 8.34 -5.14
C GLY A 70 1.20 7.45 -4.52
N SER A 71 0.83 6.41 -3.79
CA SER A 71 1.77 5.47 -3.16
C SER A 71 2.63 4.74 -4.19
N SER A 72 2.01 4.23 -5.26
CA SER A 72 2.71 3.53 -6.33
C SER A 72 3.79 4.41 -6.97
N ASN A 73 3.46 5.66 -7.29
CA ASN A 73 4.42 6.57 -7.91
C ASN A 73 5.45 7.11 -6.90
N ALA A 74 5.08 7.36 -5.64
CA ALA A 74 6.02 7.80 -4.62
C ALA A 74 7.12 6.76 -4.38
N VAL A 75 6.75 5.47 -4.24
CA VAL A 75 7.73 4.39 -4.12
C VAL A 75 8.59 4.26 -5.38
N ASN A 76 8.00 4.44 -6.56
CA ASN A 76 8.76 4.39 -7.83
C ASN A 76 9.75 5.55 -7.96
N LEU A 77 9.42 6.75 -7.49
CA LEU A 77 10.35 7.89 -7.49
C LEU A 77 11.50 7.68 -6.51
N THR A 78 11.25 7.03 -5.38
CA THR A 78 12.29 6.69 -4.39
C THR A 78 13.28 5.64 -4.91
N ASP A 79 12.92 4.84 -5.93
CA ASP A 79 13.79 3.81 -6.55
C ASP A 79 14.86 4.42 -7.49
N GLY A 80 15.49 5.51 -7.06
CA GLY A 80 16.51 6.23 -7.82
C GLY A 80 17.95 5.90 -7.43
N LEU A 81 18.19 5.30 -6.27
CA LEU A 81 19.51 4.98 -5.73
C LEU A 81 19.55 3.54 -5.21
N ASP A 82 20.75 2.93 -5.26
CA ASP A 82 21.02 1.56 -4.82
C ASP A 82 20.52 1.32 -3.38
N GLY A 83 19.56 0.41 -3.20
CA GLY A 83 19.03 0.01 -1.90
C GLY A 83 18.10 1.02 -1.21
N LEU A 84 17.92 2.23 -1.75
CA LEU A 84 17.17 3.30 -1.09
C LEU A 84 15.69 2.93 -0.87
N VAL A 85 15.03 2.32 -1.83
CA VAL A 85 13.61 1.95 -1.73
C VAL A 85 13.39 0.72 -0.89
N THR A 86 14.29 -0.25 -0.94
CA THR A 86 14.10 -1.58 -0.33
C THR A 86 14.07 -1.52 1.19
N GLY A 87 14.96 -0.71 1.80
CA GLY A 87 15.00 -0.52 3.26
C GLY A 87 13.68 0.02 3.83
N PRO A 88 13.20 1.18 3.37
CA PRO A 88 11.90 1.72 3.76
C PRO A 88 10.72 0.77 3.52
N ILE A 89 10.69 0.02 2.41
CA ILE A 89 9.65 -0.99 2.15
C ILE A 89 9.60 -2.02 3.28
N ILE A 90 10.74 -2.54 3.72
CA ILE A 90 10.81 -3.52 4.83
C ILE A 90 10.22 -2.91 6.10
N ILE A 91 10.58 -1.67 6.44
CA ILE A 91 10.11 -0.99 7.67
C ILE A 91 8.59 -0.74 7.58
N VAL A 92 8.10 -0.25 6.44
CA VAL A 92 6.67 0.01 6.25
C VAL A 92 5.87 -1.29 6.30
N CYS A 93 6.31 -2.34 5.60
CA CYS A 93 5.65 -3.65 5.65
C CYS A 93 5.65 -4.23 7.07
N PHE A 94 6.73 -4.09 7.84
CA PHE A 94 6.78 -4.53 9.23
C PHE A 94 5.78 -3.78 10.10
N THR A 95 5.73 -2.45 9.98
CA THR A 95 4.77 -1.61 10.70
C THR A 95 3.32 -1.98 10.33
N LEU A 96 3.04 -2.14 9.04
CA LEU A 96 1.71 -2.56 8.58
C LEU A 96 1.36 -3.97 9.03
N ALA A 97 2.32 -4.90 9.09
CA ALA A 97 2.08 -6.26 9.59
C ALA A 97 1.62 -6.24 11.06
N ILE A 98 2.25 -5.43 11.91
CA ILE A 98 1.83 -5.26 13.31
C ILE A 98 0.40 -4.69 13.37
N ILE A 99 0.12 -3.61 12.64
CA ILE A 99 -1.20 -2.97 12.65
C ILE A 99 -2.26 -3.93 12.13
N THR A 100 -1.97 -4.66 11.05
CA THR A 100 -2.86 -5.65 10.45
C THR A 100 -3.17 -6.79 11.41
N TYR A 101 -2.17 -7.28 12.13
CA TYR A 101 -2.37 -8.28 13.17
C TYR A 101 -3.29 -7.77 14.30
N LEU A 102 -3.07 -6.55 14.76
CA LEU A 102 -3.85 -5.93 15.83
C LEU A 102 -5.30 -5.67 15.40
N THR A 103 -5.52 -5.24 14.16
CA THR A 103 -6.87 -5.03 13.60
C THR A 103 -7.61 -6.34 13.32
N GLY A 104 -6.88 -7.41 13.05
CA GLY A 104 -7.44 -8.76 12.83
C GLY A 104 -7.80 -9.52 14.10
N HIS A 105 -7.41 -9.03 15.27
CA HIS A 105 -7.70 -9.70 16.55
C HIS A 105 -8.70 -8.89 17.38
N ILE A 106 -9.87 -9.47 17.66
CA ILE A 106 -11.00 -8.77 18.27
C ILE A 106 -10.67 -8.13 19.62
N GLU A 107 -9.89 -8.82 20.46
CA GLU A 107 -9.53 -8.31 21.80
C GLU A 107 -8.54 -7.15 21.70
N TYR A 108 -7.53 -7.27 20.86
CA TYR A 108 -6.53 -6.21 20.66
C TYR A 108 -7.13 -5.00 19.94
N ALA A 109 -7.95 -5.21 18.92
CA ALA A 109 -8.67 -4.15 18.25
C ALA A 109 -9.56 -3.37 19.22
N LYS A 110 -10.31 -4.08 20.10
CA LYS A 110 -11.14 -3.47 21.13
C LYS A 110 -10.32 -2.70 22.18
N TYR A 111 -9.21 -3.28 22.66
CA TYR A 111 -8.35 -2.65 23.66
C TYR A 111 -7.70 -1.38 23.13
N LEU A 112 -7.16 -1.44 21.89
CA LEU A 112 -6.49 -0.32 21.25
C LEU A 112 -7.43 0.65 20.53
N ASN A 113 -8.74 0.37 20.54
CA ASN A 113 -9.75 1.16 19.84
C ASN A 113 -9.57 1.23 18.32
N LEU A 114 -9.00 0.19 17.73
CA LEU A 114 -8.90 0.02 16.29
C LEU A 114 -10.21 -0.59 15.76
N ASN A 115 -10.47 -0.38 14.48
CA ASN A 115 -11.55 -1.10 13.80
C ASN A 115 -11.16 -2.57 13.63
N TYR A 116 -12.01 -3.46 14.14
CA TYR A 116 -11.85 -4.87 13.88
C TYR A 116 -12.23 -5.18 12.43
N VAL A 117 -11.29 -5.71 11.69
CA VAL A 117 -11.46 -6.16 10.31
C VAL A 117 -11.32 -7.67 10.28
N VAL A 118 -12.41 -8.36 9.97
CA VAL A 118 -12.45 -9.82 9.92
C VAL A 118 -11.39 -10.33 8.93
N ASP A 119 -10.68 -11.38 9.32
CA ASP A 119 -9.67 -12.06 8.49
C ASP A 119 -8.48 -11.20 8.04
N SER A 120 -8.37 -9.95 8.50
CA SER A 120 -7.21 -9.12 8.14
C SER A 120 -5.90 -9.72 8.64
N GLY A 121 -5.91 -10.56 9.66
CA GLY A 121 -4.75 -11.30 10.15
C GLY A 121 -4.05 -12.13 9.08
N GLU A 122 -4.78 -12.66 8.10
CA GLU A 122 -4.20 -13.41 6.98
C GLU A 122 -3.29 -12.54 6.09
N MET A 123 -3.54 -11.25 6.02
CA MET A 123 -2.69 -10.32 5.27
C MET A 123 -1.30 -10.16 5.91
N VAL A 124 -1.12 -10.52 7.18
CA VAL A 124 0.19 -10.53 7.86
C VAL A 124 1.14 -11.49 7.15
N VAL A 125 0.64 -12.67 6.76
CA VAL A 125 1.45 -13.67 6.03
C VAL A 125 1.98 -13.07 4.72
N PHE A 126 1.13 -12.35 4.00
CA PHE A 126 1.50 -11.69 2.76
C PHE A 126 2.55 -10.58 3.00
N LEU A 127 2.37 -9.74 4.02
CA LEU A 127 3.32 -8.69 4.37
C LEU A 127 4.68 -9.25 4.80
N VAL A 128 4.69 -10.33 5.61
CA VAL A 128 5.92 -11.01 6.02
C VAL A 128 6.63 -11.65 4.83
N ALA A 129 5.90 -12.19 3.86
CA ALA A 129 6.48 -12.70 2.63
C ALA A 129 7.17 -11.58 1.81
N ILE A 130 6.56 -10.38 1.73
CA ILE A 130 7.19 -9.20 1.09
C ILE A 130 8.46 -8.81 1.86
N ILE A 131 8.43 -8.79 3.20
CA ILE A 131 9.61 -8.48 4.02
C ILE A 131 10.74 -9.46 3.71
N GLY A 132 10.46 -10.76 3.73
CA GLY A 132 11.45 -11.80 3.44
C GLY A 132 12.06 -11.66 2.04
N ALA A 133 11.20 -11.46 1.03
CA ALA A 133 11.62 -11.23 -0.35
C ALA A 133 12.48 -9.96 -0.47
N SER A 134 12.08 -8.87 0.21
CA SER A 134 12.79 -7.59 0.19
C SER A 134 14.16 -7.68 0.88
N ILE A 135 14.28 -8.44 1.99
CA ILE A 135 15.56 -8.70 2.66
C ILE A 135 16.50 -9.47 1.72
N GLY A 136 16.00 -10.52 1.06
CA GLY A 136 16.78 -11.28 0.08
C GLY A 136 17.19 -10.44 -1.12
N PHE A 137 16.29 -9.59 -1.61
CA PHE A 137 16.58 -8.65 -2.70
C PHE A 137 17.61 -7.59 -2.28
N LEU A 138 17.51 -7.04 -1.06
CA LEU A 138 18.41 -6.00 -0.53
C LEU A 138 19.86 -6.47 -0.53
N TRP A 139 20.11 -7.76 -0.31
CA TRP A 139 21.46 -8.34 -0.35
C TRP A 139 22.19 -8.07 -1.67
N TYR A 140 21.46 -8.08 -2.79
CA TYR A 140 22.00 -7.82 -4.13
C TYR A 140 21.76 -6.37 -4.61
N ASN A 141 20.86 -5.64 -3.97
CA ASN A 141 20.51 -4.26 -4.31
C ASN A 141 21.23 -3.23 -3.45
N PHE A 142 21.96 -3.66 -2.39
CA PHE A 142 22.79 -2.77 -1.58
C PHE A 142 24.01 -2.26 -2.40
N TYR A 143 24.44 -1.03 -2.09
CA TYR A 143 25.55 -0.40 -2.80
C TYR A 143 26.86 -1.19 -2.70
N PRO A 144 27.60 -1.46 -3.79
CA PRO A 144 27.22 -1.23 -5.20
C PRO A 144 26.23 -2.29 -5.69
N ALA A 145 25.08 -1.86 -6.18
CA ALA A 145 23.99 -2.77 -6.55
C ALA A 145 24.35 -3.67 -7.75
N GLN A 146 24.07 -4.95 -7.60
CA GLN A 146 24.18 -5.95 -8.68
C GLN A 146 22.87 -6.16 -9.43
N VAL A 147 21.73 -5.86 -8.75
CA VAL A 147 20.37 -6.01 -9.29
C VAL A 147 19.55 -4.77 -8.94
N PHE A 148 18.78 -4.28 -9.89
CA PHE A 148 17.88 -3.13 -9.72
C PHE A 148 16.42 -3.57 -9.74
N MET A 149 15.58 -2.92 -8.93
CA MET A 149 14.15 -3.25 -8.83
C MET A 149 13.39 -2.85 -10.09
N GLY A 150 13.61 -1.64 -10.56
CA GLY A 150 12.96 -1.03 -11.72
C GLY A 150 11.46 -0.79 -11.51
N ASP A 151 10.85 -0.16 -12.50
CA ASP A 151 9.43 0.26 -12.49
C ASP A 151 8.44 -0.85 -12.11
N THR A 152 8.70 -2.07 -12.55
CA THR A 152 7.78 -3.19 -12.29
C THR A 152 7.71 -3.54 -10.81
N GLY A 153 8.86 -3.56 -10.13
CA GLY A 153 8.92 -3.86 -8.70
C GLY A 153 8.42 -2.69 -7.85
N SER A 154 8.95 -1.51 -8.06
CA SER A 154 8.66 -0.33 -7.24
C SER A 154 7.20 0.13 -7.34
N LEU A 155 6.63 0.20 -8.57
CA LEU A 155 5.21 0.52 -8.75
C LEU A 155 4.30 -0.52 -8.10
N THR A 156 4.65 -1.80 -8.22
CA THR A 156 3.87 -2.89 -7.63
C THR A 156 3.89 -2.82 -6.11
N LEU A 157 5.07 -2.67 -5.49
CA LEU A 157 5.19 -2.59 -4.04
C LEU A 157 4.44 -1.39 -3.48
N GLY A 158 4.56 -0.20 -4.08
CA GLY A 158 3.82 0.97 -3.65
C GLY A 158 2.29 0.79 -3.78
N GLY A 159 1.83 0.18 -4.87
CA GLY A 159 0.42 -0.16 -5.06
C GLY A 159 -0.10 -1.18 -4.04
N LEU A 160 0.70 -2.20 -3.72
CA LEU A 160 0.36 -3.21 -2.72
C LEU A 160 0.24 -2.60 -1.32
N LEU A 161 1.16 -1.72 -0.91
CA LEU A 161 1.05 -1.01 0.37
C LEU A 161 -0.25 -0.22 0.46
N ALA A 162 -0.63 0.48 -0.61
CA ALA A 162 -1.89 1.21 -0.68
C ALA A 162 -3.12 0.29 -0.54
N ILE A 163 -3.12 -0.85 -1.22
CA ILE A 163 -4.22 -1.82 -1.13
C ILE A 163 -4.34 -2.38 0.29
N VAL A 164 -3.22 -2.73 0.93
CA VAL A 164 -3.23 -3.24 2.31
C VAL A 164 -3.88 -2.24 3.26
N VAL A 165 -3.47 -0.96 3.24
CA VAL A 165 -4.03 0.03 4.17
C VAL A 165 -5.51 0.32 3.90
N ILE A 166 -5.96 0.21 2.64
CA ILE A 166 -7.38 0.31 2.28
C ILE A 166 -8.16 -0.87 2.87
N PHE A 167 -7.65 -2.09 2.77
CA PHE A 167 -8.31 -3.28 3.31
C PHE A 167 -8.39 -3.30 4.83
N ILE A 168 -7.37 -2.83 5.53
CA ILE A 168 -7.37 -2.73 6.99
C ILE A 168 -8.00 -1.43 7.51
N LYS A 169 -8.53 -0.57 6.62
CA LYS A 169 -9.15 0.72 6.94
C LYS A 169 -8.24 1.67 7.73
N GLN A 170 -6.98 1.72 7.31
CA GLN A 170 -5.93 2.56 7.91
C GLN A 170 -5.25 3.45 6.84
N GLU A 171 -6.03 3.96 5.89
CA GLU A 171 -5.53 4.69 4.74
C GLU A 171 -4.73 5.94 5.14
N LEU A 172 -5.17 6.63 6.21
CA LEU A 172 -4.50 7.83 6.71
C LEU A 172 -3.18 7.56 7.43
N LEU A 173 -2.87 6.29 7.78
CA LEU A 173 -1.57 5.93 8.34
C LEU A 173 -0.50 5.77 7.26
N LEU A 174 -0.86 5.53 6.00
CA LEU A 174 0.11 5.34 4.94
C LEU A 174 1.06 6.54 4.75
N PRO A 175 0.59 7.81 4.73
CA PRO A 175 1.48 8.96 4.69
C PRO A 175 2.45 9.06 5.89
N VAL A 176 2.05 8.55 7.05
CA VAL A 176 2.88 8.56 8.26
C VAL A 176 3.92 7.45 8.21
N THR A 177 3.50 6.21 7.92
CA THR A 177 4.39 5.04 7.85
C THR A 177 5.33 5.11 6.65
N GLY A 178 4.83 5.64 5.53
CA GLY A 178 5.58 5.82 4.28
C GLY A 178 6.11 7.24 4.07
N PHE A 179 6.31 8.02 5.15
CA PHE A 179 6.72 9.43 5.06
C PHE A 179 7.98 9.65 4.22
N ILE A 180 8.93 8.71 4.29
CA ILE A 180 10.16 8.78 3.49
C ILE A 180 9.86 8.84 1.99
N PHE A 181 8.88 8.07 1.50
CA PHE A 181 8.51 8.06 0.08
C PHE A 181 7.90 9.40 -0.36
N ILE A 182 7.21 10.10 0.56
CA ILE A 182 6.64 11.43 0.28
C ILE A 182 7.77 12.47 0.20
N VAL A 183 8.72 12.41 1.14
CA VAL A 183 9.87 13.34 1.15
C VAL A 183 10.69 13.18 -0.12
N GLU A 184 11.03 11.95 -0.50
CA GLU A 184 11.79 11.67 -1.73
C GLU A 184 11.02 12.05 -3.01
N ALA A 185 9.70 11.92 -3.01
CA ALA A 185 8.88 12.29 -4.16
C ALA A 185 8.72 13.83 -4.32
N LEU A 186 8.98 14.61 -3.25
CA LEU A 186 8.86 16.07 -3.25
C LEU A 186 10.22 16.78 -3.36
N SER A 187 11.33 16.08 -3.18
CA SER A 187 12.71 16.61 -3.32
C SER A 187 13.16 16.63 -4.76
#